data_0b120ad270dc497ee0392490def082fe
#
_entry.id   0b120ad270dc497ee0392490def082fe
#
_cell.length_a   1.000
_cell.length_b   1.000
_cell.length_c   1.000
_cell.angle_alpha   90.00
_cell.angle_beta   90.00
_cell.angle_gamma   90.00
#
_symmetry.space_group_name_H-M   'P 1'
#
loop_
_entity.id
_entity.type
_entity.pdbx_description
1 polymer ?
#
loop_
_entity_poly.entity_id
_entity_poly.type
_entity_poly.pdbx_seq_one_letter_code
_entity_poly.pdbx_strand_id
1 'polypeptide(L)'
;MQKILTVDYETSDSRVNFRQVLQAGIVISNDKLNIESKHNLRCRLKPNVIPSIGACLVHKIPVDILKNFNKSHYEMVIEHYNLIKKFTPSIVMGFNSVSFDLEFYRRMLFKTLIPDIYQTNTNGNKHLDILNVARAAKFINDDSIKTILSDK
;
A
#
# COMPACT_ATOMS: atom_id res chain seq x y z
N MET A 1 -14.32 -15.55 -9.34
CA MET A 1 -14.71 -14.42 -8.49
C MET A 1 -13.49 -13.53 -8.32
N GLN A 2 -13.57 -12.23 -8.66
CA GLN A 2 -12.44 -11.32 -8.62
C GLN A 2 -12.12 -10.95 -7.16
N LYS A 3 -10.84 -10.94 -6.79
CA LYS A 3 -10.41 -10.52 -5.44
C LYS A 3 -10.10 -9.02 -5.41
N ILE A 4 -10.30 -8.42 -4.25
CA ILE A 4 -9.94 -7.05 -3.96
C ILE A 4 -8.85 -7.08 -2.89
N LEU A 5 -7.71 -6.46 -3.19
CA LEU A 5 -6.58 -6.31 -2.28
C LEU A 5 -6.50 -4.84 -1.85
N THR A 6 -6.95 -4.55 -0.65
CA THR A 6 -6.80 -3.21 -0.07
C THR A 6 -5.42 -3.09 0.56
N VAL A 7 -4.65 -2.10 0.13
CA VAL A 7 -3.25 -1.90 0.50
C VAL A 7 -3.04 -0.54 1.13
N ASP A 8 -2.24 -0.48 2.19
CA ASP A 8 -1.82 0.73 2.88
C ASP A 8 -0.38 0.58 3.39
N TYR A 9 0.44 1.66 3.31
CA TYR A 9 1.85 1.62 3.66
C TYR A 9 2.22 2.58 4.78
N GLU A 10 3.04 2.08 5.71
CA GLU A 10 3.82 2.91 6.61
C GLU A 10 5.24 3.05 6.07
N THR A 11 5.72 4.29 5.97
CA THR A 11 6.98 4.62 5.32
C THR A 11 7.92 5.39 6.23
N SER A 12 9.21 5.38 5.92
CA SER A 12 10.19 6.15 6.67
C SER A 12 10.11 7.67 6.44
N ASP A 13 9.38 8.11 5.41
CA ASP A 13 9.12 9.52 5.07
C ASP A 13 8.11 9.58 3.90
N SER A 14 7.49 10.72 3.68
CA SER A 14 6.57 10.96 2.55
C SER A 14 7.27 11.05 1.18
N ARG A 15 8.57 11.30 1.14
CA ARG A 15 9.35 11.43 -0.11
C ARG A 15 9.70 10.08 -0.71
N VAL A 16 9.14 9.73 -1.87
CA VAL A 16 9.24 8.39 -2.49
C VAL A 16 10.67 8.01 -2.92
N ASN A 17 11.48 8.96 -3.38
CA ASN A 17 12.75 8.65 -4.07
C ASN A 17 13.80 7.95 -3.21
N PHE A 18 13.96 8.34 -1.95
CA PHE A 18 15.04 7.90 -1.07
C PHE A 18 14.57 7.12 0.16
N ARG A 19 13.27 6.83 0.24
CA ARG A 19 12.66 6.31 1.45
C ARG A 19 12.28 4.84 1.31
N GLN A 20 11.96 4.26 2.43
CA GLN A 20 11.67 2.84 2.57
C GLN A 20 10.23 2.64 3.05
N VAL A 21 9.52 1.70 2.46
CA VAL A 21 8.31 1.14 3.08
C VAL A 21 8.75 0.25 4.24
N LEU A 22 8.17 0.50 5.40
CA LEU A 22 8.48 -0.19 6.66
C LEU A 22 7.46 -1.27 6.98
N GLN A 23 6.21 -1.01 6.61
CA GLN A 23 5.09 -1.90 6.81
C GLN A 23 4.14 -1.80 5.62
N ALA A 24 3.58 -2.93 5.20
CA ALA A 24 2.49 -3.04 4.25
C ALA A 24 1.33 -3.79 4.90
N GLY A 25 0.23 -3.08 5.13
CA GLY A 25 -1.05 -3.67 5.50
C GLY A 25 -1.80 -4.08 4.24
N ILE A 26 -2.21 -5.35 4.16
CA ILE A 26 -2.94 -5.89 3.00
C ILE A 26 -4.15 -6.66 3.50
N VAL A 27 -5.33 -6.26 3.03
CA VAL A 27 -6.58 -6.97 3.31
C VAL A 27 -7.09 -7.56 2.01
N ILE A 28 -7.36 -8.86 2.02
CA ILE A 28 -7.93 -9.57 0.87
C ILE A 28 -9.40 -9.80 1.13
N SER A 29 -10.24 -9.36 0.22
CA SER A 29 -11.69 -9.54 0.25
C SER A 29 -12.22 -10.09 -1.08
N ASN A 30 -13.43 -10.62 -1.03
CA ASN A 30 -14.16 -10.98 -2.23
C ASN A 30 -14.88 -9.76 -2.84
N ASP A 31 -15.58 -9.96 -3.96
CA ASP A 31 -16.38 -8.96 -4.67
C ASP A 31 -17.55 -8.36 -3.85
N LYS A 32 -17.94 -9.01 -2.75
CA LYS A 32 -18.94 -8.51 -1.77
C LYS A 32 -18.30 -7.81 -0.57
N LEU A 33 -16.98 -7.51 -0.64
CA LEU A 33 -16.18 -6.91 0.44
C LEU A 33 -16.08 -7.74 1.72
N ASN A 34 -16.43 -9.02 1.70
CA ASN A 34 -16.18 -9.90 2.84
C ASN A 34 -14.69 -10.20 2.96
N ILE A 35 -14.11 -9.92 4.12
CA ILE A 35 -12.69 -10.11 4.40
C ILE A 35 -12.39 -11.61 4.47
N GLU A 36 -11.42 -12.07 3.69
CA GLU A 36 -10.95 -13.46 3.65
C GLU A 36 -9.61 -13.63 4.39
N SER A 37 -8.72 -12.64 4.28
CA SER A 37 -7.46 -12.66 5.02
C SER A 37 -6.89 -11.27 5.21
N LYS A 38 -6.00 -11.15 6.23
CA LYS A 38 -5.26 -9.91 6.53
C LYS A 38 -3.77 -10.27 6.63
N HIS A 39 -2.94 -9.45 6.00
CA HIS A 39 -1.49 -9.59 6.01
C HIS A 39 -0.88 -8.30 6.53
N ASN A 40 0.10 -8.43 7.40
CA ASN A 40 0.87 -7.31 7.93
C ASN A 40 2.35 -7.62 7.70
N LEU A 41 2.85 -7.12 6.57
CA LEU A 41 4.23 -7.34 6.16
C LEU A 41 5.09 -6.23 6.75
N ARG A 42 6.12 -6.59 7.51
CA ARG A 42 7.04 -5.64 8.13
C ARG A 42 8.47 -5.99 7.77
N CYS A 43 9.33 -4.99 7.65
CA CYS A 43 10.73 -5.22 7.40
C CYS A 43 11.63 -4.34 8.26
N ARG A 44 12.87 -4.80 8.41
CA ARG A 44 13.93 -4.06 9.09
C ARG A 44 14.27 -2.77 8.35
N LEU A 45 14.50 -1.71 9.11
CA LEU A 45 15.03 -0.46 8.60
C LEU A 45 16.42 -0.67 8.02
N LYS A 46 16.68 -0.17 6.81
CA LYS A 46 18.00 -0.23 6.18
C LYS A 46 18.98 0.69 6.94
N PRO A 47 20.26 0.33 7.05
CA PRO A 47 21.24 1.11 7.81
C PRO A 47 21.41 2.56 7.33
N ASN A 48 21.20 2.81 6.03
CA ASN A 48 21.36 4.13 5.41
C ASN A 48 20.06 4.94 5.34
N VAL A 49 18.96 4.46 5.96
CA VAL A 49 17.67 5.15 5.98
C VAL A 49 17.43 5.72 7.36
N ILE A 50 17.24 7.03 7.42
CA ILE A 50 16.85 7.74 8.64
C ILE A 50 15.37 8.11 8.49
N PRO A 51 14.48 7.58 9.36
CA PRO A 51 13.07 7.96 9.36
C PRO A 51 12.90 9.44 9.71
N SER A 52 11.96 10.11 9.06
CA SER A 52 11.59 11.46 9.47
C SER A 52 10.78 11.44 10.77
N ILE A 53 10.92 12.49 11.57
CA ILE A 53 10.14 12.66 12.80
C ILE A 53 8.64 12.65 12.47
N GLY A 54 8.25 13.33 11.38
CA GLY A 54 6.85 13.36 10.93
C GLY A 54 6.29 11.98 10.65
N ALA A 55 7.03 11.11 9.93
CA ALA A 55 6.62 9.73 9.68
C ALA A 55 6.47 8.94 11.00
N CYS A 56 7.46 9.05 11.90
CA CYS A 56 7.42 8.37 13.20
C CYS A 56 6.21 8.79 14.06
N LEU A 57 5.81 10.06 13.99
CA LEU A 57 4.62 10.56 14.70
C LEU A 57 3.31 10.00 14.10
N VAL A 58 3.27 9.77 12.78
CA VAL A 58 2.10 9.22 12.09
C VAL A 58 1.94 7.73 12.36
N HIS A 59 2.95 6.92 11.99
CA HIS A 59 2.85 5.46 12.12
C HIS A 59 3.10 4.93 13.53
N LYS A 60 3.66 5.74 14.44
CA LYS A 60 3.91 5.42 15.86
C LYS A 60 4.77 4.16 16.07
N ILE A 61 5.57 3.75 15.10
CA ILE A 61 6.48 2.62 15.24
C ILE A 61 7.84 3.14 15.73
N PRO A 62 8.30 2.76 16.92
CA PRO A 62 9.60 3.17 17.44
C PRO A 62 10.76 2.71 16.55
N VAL A 63 11.80 3.54 16.43
CA VAL A 63 12.96 3.27 15.55
C VAL A 63 13.74 2.04 15.98
N ASP A 64 13.84 1.78 17.28
CA ASP A 64 14.47 0.59 17.83
C ASP A 64 13.73 -0.69 17.42
N ILE A 65 12.40 -0.67 17.41
CA ILE A 65 11.58 -1.78 16.90
C ILE A 65 11.85 -1.99 15.41
N LEU A 66 11.92 -0.91 14.61
CA LEU A 66 12.19 -0.99 13.18
C LEU A 66 13.56 -1.62 12.87
N LYS A 67 14.55 -1.42 13.72
CA LYS A 67 15.89 -2.02 13.57
C LYS A 67 15.91 -3.52 13.84
N ASN A 68 14.98 -4.01 14.65
CA ASN A 68 14.98 -5.36 15.20
C ASN A 68 14.04 -6.33 14.46
N PHE A 69 13.35 -5.91 13.39
CA PHE A 69 12.58 -6.84 12.57
C PHE A 69 13.51 -7.85 11.87
N ASN A 70 13.14 -9.12 11.90
CA ASN A 70 13.94 -10.21 11.32
C ASN A 70 13.97 -10.14 9.79
N LYS A 71 12.86 -9.75 9.15
CA LYS A 71 12.71 -9.72 7.69
C LYS A 71 13.42 -8.51 7.09
N SER A 72 14.21 -8.74 6.07
CA SER A 72 14.81 -7.67 5.26
C SER A 72 13.75 -6.96 4.40
N HIS A 73 14.08 -5.78 3.89
CA HIS A 73 13.22 -5.08 2.94
C HIS A 73 12.99 -5.88 1.67
N TYR A 74 14.02 -6.57 1.15
CA TYR A 74 13.92 -7.43 -0.02
C TYR A 74 12.91 -8.57 0.18
N GLU A 75 13.00 -9.30 1.29
CA GLU A 75 12.07 -10.39 1.61
C GLU A 75 10.62 -9.90 1.73
N MET A 76 10.40 -8.74 2.36
CA MET A 76 9.08 -8.13 2.44
C MET A 76 8.53 -7.79 1.04
N VAL A 77 9.36 -7.22 0.17
CA VAL A 77 8.95 -6.86 -1.20
C VAL A 77 8.59 -8.10 -2.02
N ILE A 78 9.40 -9.17 -1.95
CA ILE A 78 9.13 -10.44 -2.62
C ILE A 78 7.81 -11.05 -2.13
N GLU A 79 7.58 -11.04 -0.82
CA GLU A 79 6.33 -11.56 -0.23
C GLU A 79 5.12 -10.76 -0.70
N HIS A 80 5.21 -9.43 -0.70
CA HIS A 80 4.16 -8.55 -1.20
C HIS A 80 3.87 -8.80 -2.70
N TYR A 81 4.91 -8.84 -3.52
CA TYR A 81 4.81 -9.14 -4.95
C TYR A 81 4.12 -10.48 -5.20
N ASN A 82 4.55 -11.53 -4.51
CA ASN A 82 3.97 -12.87 -4.63
C ASN A 82 2.51 -12.92 -4.15
N LEU A 83 2.14 -12.12 -3.16
CA LEU A 83 0.77 -12.03 -2.68
C LEU A 83 -0.15 -11.45 -3.76
N ILE A 84 0.22 -10.34 -4.41
CA ILE A 84 -0.55 -9.80 -5.55
C ILE A 84 -0.60 -10.81 -6.69
N LYS A 85 0.54 -11.42 -7.04
CA LYS A 85 0.63 -12.42 -8.11
C LYS A 85 -0.31 -13.62 -7.89
N LYS A 86 -0.42 -14.08 -6.65
CA LYS A 86 -1.30 -15.20 -6.26
C LYS A 86 -2.77 -14.94 -6.58
N PHE A 87 -3.20 -13.69 -6.45
CA PHE A 87 -4.60 -13.29 -6.63
C PHE A 87 -4.88 -12.60 -7.97
N THR A 88 -3.90 -12.54 -8.88
CA THR A 88 -4.08 -12.04 -10.25
C THR A 88 -5.02 -12.94 -11.06
N PRO A 89 -6.04 -12.39 -11.75
CA PRO A 89 -6.43 -10.98 -11.86
C PRO A 89 -7.23 -10.47 -10.65
N SER A 90 -6.88 -9.29 -10.15
CA SER A 90 -7.49 -8.68 -8.97
C SER A 90 -7.65 -7.16 -9.10
N ILE A 91 -8.39 -6.57 -8.17
CA ILE A 91 -8.41 -5.11 -7.98
C ILE A 91 -7.48 -4.78 -6.81
N VAL A 92 -6.44 -4.00 -7.06
CA VAL A 92 -5.58 -3.45 -6.00
C VAL A 92 -6.10 -2.08 -5.64
N MET A 93 -6.47 -1.87 -4.39
CA MET A 93 -7.20 -0.70 -3.93
C MET A 93 -6.47 -0.01 -2.77
N GLY A 94 -6.52 1.32 -2.73
CA GLY A 94 -6.02 2.12 -1.62
C GLY A 94 -6.70 3.49 -1.56
N PHE A 95 -6.42 4.27 -0.51
CA PHE A 95 -6.91 5.63 -0.35
C PHE A 95 -5.79 6.62 -0.67
N ASN A 96 -5.98 7.54 -1.61
CA ASN A 96 -4.94 8.44 -2.14
C ASN A 96 -3.71 7.68 -2.68
N SER A 97 -3.93 6.45 -3.08
CA SER A 97 -2.87 5.48 -3.37
C SER A 97 -2.15 5.75 -4.70
N VAL A 98 -2.79 6.41 -5.66
CA VAL A 98 -2.12 6.82 -6.93
C VAL A 98 -0.98 7.79 -6.66
N SER A 99 -1.16 8.71 -5.71
CA SER A 99 -0.17 9.73 -5.39
C SER A 99 0.87 9.27 -4.36
N PHE A 100 0.66 8.13 -3.70
CA PHE A 100 1.51 7.68 -2.60
C PHE A 100 1.87 6.19 -2.71
N ASP A 101 0.98 5.28 -2.31
CA ASP A 101 1.28 3.86 -2.18
C ASP A 101 1.74 3.21 -3.49
N LEU A 102 1.09 3.55 -4.60
CA LEU A 102 1.42 3.00 -5.92
C LEU A 102 2.84 3.37 -6.34
N GLU A 103 3.27 4.61 -6.08
CA GLU A 103 4.63 5.06 -6.38
C GLU A 103 5.66 4.37 -5.47
N PHE A 104 5.35 4.21 -4.18
CA PHE A 104 6.21 3.43 -3.29
C PHE A 104 6.32 1.98 -3.73
N TYR A 105 5.21 1.35 -4.15
CA TYR A 105 5.21 -0.02 -4.65
C TYR A 105 6.10 -0.19 -5.89
N ARG A 106 5.91 0.65 -6.90
CA ARG A 106 6.72 0.63 -8.11
C ARG A 106 8.20 0.82 -7.81
N ARG A 107 8.54 1.75 -6.91
CA ARG A 107 9.92 1.99 -6.49
C ARG A 107 10.51 0.82 -5.70
N MET A 108 9.73 0.15 -4.87
CA MET A 108 10.18 -1.08 -4.20
C MET A 108 10.56 -2.14 -5.23
N LEU A 109 9.69 -2.43 -6.19
CA LEU A 109 9.94 -3.41 -7.23
C LEU A 109 11.18 -3.04 -8.06
N PHE A 110 11.27 -1.80 -8.52
CA PHE A 110 12.42 -1.30 -9.27
C PHE A 110 13.74 -1.47 -8.50
N LYS A 111 13.78 -1.04 -7.24
CA LYS A 111 14.98 -1.12 -6.39
C LYS A 111 15.36 -2.56 -6.00
N THR A 112 14.45 -3.51 -6.12
CA THR A 112 14.70 -4.94 -5.88
C THR A 112 14.89 -5.72 -7.17
N LEU A 113 14.98 -5.04 -8.32
CA LEU A 113 15.15 -5.61 -9.66
C LEU A 113 14.04 -6.59 -10.07
N ILE A 114 12.84 -6.38 -9.57
CA ILE A 114 11.65 -7.11 -10.02
C ILE A 114 11.13 -6.42 -11.28
N PRO A 115 11.06 -7.12 -12.43
CA PRO A 115 10.79 -6.47 -13.72
C PRO A 115 9.34 -5.97 -13.87
N ASP A 116 8.38 -6.58 -13.18
CA ASP A 116 6.95 -6.25 -13.32
C ASP A 116 6.55 -5.10 -12.38
N ILE A 117 7.14 -3.93 -12.61
CA ILE A 117 6.88 -2.72 -11.80
C ILE A 117 5.44 -2.18 -11.93
N TYR A 118 4.72 -2.61 -12.95
CA TYR A 118 3.31 -2.25 -13.19
C TYR A 118 2.33 -3.37 -12.82
N GLN A 119 2.75 -4.31 -11.98
CA GLN A 119 1.97 -5.49 -11.59
C GLN A 119 0.52 -5.16 -11.20
N THR A 120 0.28 -4.02 -10.56
CA THR A 120 -1.06 -3.59 -10.14
C THR A 120 -2.00 -3.20 -11.29
N ASN A 121 -1.45 -3.03 -12.51
CA ASN A 121 -2.19 -2.58 -13.70
C ASN A 121 -1.98 -3.49 -14.91
N THR A 122 -1.28 -4.62 -14.74
CA THR A 122 -0.98 -5.59 -15.80
C THR A 122 -1.63 -6.94 -15.51
N ASN A 123 -1.62 -7.84 -16.48
CA ASN A 123 -2.12 -9.21 -16.33
C ASN A 123 -3.58 -9.30 -15.83
N GLY A 124 -4.41 -8.31 -16.19
CA GLY A 124 -5.80 -8.24 -15.76
C GLY A 124 -6.03 -7.62 -14.38
N ASN A 125 -4.95 -7.25 -13.65
CA ASN A 125 -5.07 -6.44 -12.45
C ASN A 125 -5.51 -5.02 -12.81
N LYS A 126 -6.25 -4.39 -11.89
CA LYS A 126 -6.67 -2.99 -11.98
C LYS A 126 -6.33 -2.29 -10.67
N HIS A 127 -5.86 -1.05 -10.76
CA HIS A 127 -5.66 -0.20 -9.59
C HIS A 127 -6.85 0.73 -9.39
N LEU A 128 -7.34 0.83 -8.14
CA LEU A 128 -8.46 1.68 -7.76
C LEU A 128 -8.06 2.59 -6.60
N ASP A 129 -8.13 3.89 -6.82
CA ASP A 129 -7.93 4.90 -5.76
C ASP A 129 -9.29 5.39 -5.25
N ILE A 130 -9.61 5.06 -4.00
CA ILE A 130 -10.90 5.40 -3.38
C ILE A 130 -11.09 6.91 -3.23
N LEU A 131 -10.01 7.68 -3.02
CA LEU A 131 -10.11 9.15 -2.98
C LEU A 131 -10.60 9.71 -4.32
N ASN A 132 -10.14 9.16 -5.43
CA ASN A 132 -10.57 9.59 -6.76
C ASN A 132 -12.05 9.23 -7.01
N VAL A 133 -12.50 8.06 -6.55
CA VAL A 133 -13.91 7.66 -6.59
C VAL A 133 -14.76 8.62 -5.77
N ALA A 134 -14.34 8.93 -4.54
CA ALA A 134 -15.04 9.87 -3.66
C ALA A 134 -15.12 11.29 -4.24
N ARG A 135 -14.02 11.76 -4.87
CA ARG A 135 -14.02 13.05 -5.58
C ARG A 135 -14.99 13.05 -6.76
N ALA A 136 -14.99 12.01 -7.58
CA ALA A 136 -15.91 11.88 -8.71
C ALA A 136 -17.37 11.87 -8.23
N ALA A 137 -17.69 11.12 -7.20
CA ALA A 137 -19.02 11.06 -6.62
C ALA A 137 -19.48 12.41 -6.03
N LYS A 138 -18.55 13.20 -5.47
CA LYS A 138 -18.85 14.57 -5.01
C LYS A 138 -19.26 15.48 -6.16
N PHE A 139 -18.67 15.33 -7.35
CA PHE A 139 -19.06 16.08 -8.54
C PHE A 139 -20.45 15.70 -9.05
N ILE A 140 -20.87 14.45 -8.84
CA ILE A 140 -22.19 13.93 -9.24
C ILE A 140 -23.30 14.32 -8.23
N ASN A 141 -22.97 15.02 -7.15
CA ASN A 141 -23.91 15.51 -6.12
C ASN A 141 -24.63 14.37 -5.34
N ASP A 142 -23.96 13.25 -5.14
CA ASP A 142 -24.48 12.15 -4.33
C ASP A 142 -24.37 12.48 -2.84
N ASP A 143 -25.51 12.76 -2.20
CA ASP A 143 -25.58 13.14 -0.78
C ASP A 143 -25.10 12.05 0.17
N SER A 144 -25.13 10.77 -0.24
CA SER A 144 -24.64 9.65 0.56
C SER A 144 -23.13 9.73 0.84
N ILE A 145 -22.36 10.38 -0.03
CA ILE A 145 -20.92 10.53 0.10
C ILE A 145 -20.54 11.80 0.88
N LYS A 146 -21.40 12.82 0.88
CA LYS A 146 -21.19 14.05 1.68
C LYS A 146 -21.04 13.74 3.17
N THR A 147 -21.81 12.79 3.68
CA THR A 147 -21.76 12.35 5.08
C THR A 147 -20.41 11.72 5.43
N ILE A 148 -19.85 10.87 4.55
CA ILE A 148 -18.56 10.20 4.78
C ILE A 148 -17.38 11.19 4.74
N LEU A 149 -17.50 12.30 4.02
CA LEU A 149 -16.45 13.30 3.86
C LEU A 149 -16.51 14.42 4.90
N SER A 150 -17.64 14.59 5.61
CA SER A 150 -17.82 15.63 6.64
C SER A 150 -17.29 15.23 8.01
N ASP A 151 -17.04 13.95 8.26
CA ASP A 151 -16.59 13.40 9.55
C ASP A 151 -15.06 13.35 9.72
N LYS A 152 -14.33 14.24 9.01
CA LYS A 152 -12.85 14.36 9.14
C LYS A 152 -12.42 15.77 9.47
#